data_6441c05e56605d88f4aab2b438f6d6e8
#
_entry.id   6441c05e56605d88f4aab2b438f6d6e8
#
_cell.length_a   1.000
_cell.length_b   1.000
_cell.length_c   1.000
_cell.angle_alpha   90.00
_cell.angle_beta   90.00
_cell.angle_gamma   90.00
#
_symmetry.space_group_name_H-M   'P 1'
#
loop_
_entity.id
_entity.type
_entity.pdbx_description
1 polymer ?
#
loop_
_entity_poly.entity_id
_entity_poly.type
_entity_poly.pdbx_seq_one_letter_code
_entity_poly.pdbx_strand_id
1 'polypeptide(L)'
;MDDREKYRDFLEIYVSENDRKEYRDLHCTFVEDEEKGYGPLEGIYQILKQMDAQYAVMLATDMPMISREFLKELVSHVTGEEDCLVLRKEGRPQPLCSVYGKKVLPIVDKMRRNKEHRPRLLFQRANTRYLDIEELGFGEAVIANVNTPEEYEQLCFQYGRKLQEFAPCVREKLRHGKVLVCYLDGLGYRMYKNAADNGFIPFISRNFSVIPVRTVEPPVTNPAMATMITGELPDVHGVYSRKDREVLVPTLFAGRSAENTAFLEGDTRILKTELSPRLHAAAKGKGCDHWICRDACRAVLEGKEFIFAHFHEIDDAAHAEGPVGLACMEKLRETDAYIEELSGIFSGEILLISDHGIHETEDGGDHGENPCCDAANPYDMEDMLAVWGEHI
;
A
#
# COMPACT_ATOMS: atom_id res chain seq x y z
N MET A 1 -0.26 4.18 0.18
CA MET A 1 -1.42 4.82 -0.49
C MET A 1 -1.15 6.30 -0.48
N ASP A 2 -1.09 6.96 -1.63
CA ASP A 2 -0.90 8.41 -1.63
C ASP A 2 -2.11 9.04 -0.92
N ASP A 3 -1.87 9.63 0.25
CA ASP A 3 -2.93 10.30 1.03
C ASP A 3 -3.61 11.43 0.25
N ARG A 4 -2.96 11.98 -0.79
CA ARG A 4 -3.54 13.01 -1.67
C ARG A 4 -4.72 12.49 -2.49
N GLU A 5 -4.64 11.26 -3.00
CA GLU A 5 -5.75 10.68 -3.76
C GLU A 5 -6.95 10.38 -2.87
N LYS A 6 -6.69 9.96 -1.64
CA LYS A 6 -7.67 9.66 -0.61
C LYS A 6 -8.53 10.88 -0.25
N TYR A 7 -7.94 12.08 -0.23
CA TYR A 7 -8.59 13.32 0.21
C TYR A 7 -8.88 14.32 -0.92
N ARG A 8 -8.67 13.98 -2.18
CA ARG A 8 -8.80 14.91 -3.33
C ARG A 8 -10.18 15.53 -3.53
N ASP A 9 -11.21 14.94 -2.95
CA ASP A 9 -12.59 15.47 -3.01
C ASP A 9 -12.88 16.50 -1.91
N PHE A 10 -11.95 16.72 -1.00
CA PHE A 10 -12.05 17.71 0.07
C PHE A 10 -11.37 19.01 -0.35
N LEU A 11 -12.03 20.14 -0.06
CA LEU A 11 -11.53 21.48 -0.42
C LEU A 11 -10.32 21.87 0.41
N GLU A 12 -10.27 21.45 1.66
CA GLU A 12 -9.25 21.82 2.65
C GLU A 12 -8.86 20.61 3.49
N ILE A 13 -7.57 20.47 3.74
CA ILE A 13 -7.03 19.44 4.63
C ILE A 13 -6.29 20.14 5.76
N TYR A 14 -6.65 19.79 6.99
CA TYR A 14 -6.04 20.28 8.20
C TYR A 14 -5.40 19.15 8.99
N VAL A 15 -4.24 19.42 9.59
CA VAL A 15 -3.59 18.50 10.52
C VAL A 15 -3.40 19.23 11.84
N SER A 16 -4.04 18.72 12.92
CA SER A 16 -3.83 19.17 14.28
C SER A 16 -2.68 18.36 14.88
N GLU A 17 -1.54 19.01 15.11
CA GLU A 17 -0.31 18.36 15.55
C GLU A 17 0.51 19.29 16.44
N ASN A 18 1.16 18.72 17.45
CA ASN A 18 2.05 19.45 18.36
C ASN A 18 3.52 19.49 17.87
N ASP A 19 3.91 18.66 16.88
CA ASP A 19 5.25 18.67 16.27
C ASP A 19 5.19 18.60 14.74
N ARG A 20 5.46 19.73 14.09
CA ARG A 20 5.42 19.90 12.63
C ARG A 20 6.51 19.14 11.85
N LYS A 21 7.47 18.52 12.52
CA LYS A 21 8.64 17.94 11.83
C LYS A 21 8.30 16.70 11.02
N GLU A 22 7.31 15.93 11.46
CA GLU A 22 6.94 14.65 10.84
C GLU A 22 6.09 14.81 9.57
N TYR A 23 5.43 15.98 9.37
CA TYR A 23 4.45 16.18 8.30
C TYR A 23 4.83 17.27 7.30
N ARG A 24 6.13 17.61 7.17
CA ARG A 24 6.61 18.76 6.37
C ARG A 24 6.28 18.68 4.88
N ASP A 25 6.12 17.48 4.36
CA ASP A 25 5.92 17.21 2.93
C ASP A 25 4.43 17.10 2.55
N LEU A 26 3.52 17.25 3.51
CA LEU A 26 2.09 17.22 3.24
C LEU A 26 1.56 18.60 2.83
N HIS A 27 0.80 18.65 1.73
CA HIS A 27 0.06 19.84 1.32
C HIS A 27 -1.22 19.99 2.16
N CYS A 28 -1.07 20.45 3.41
CA CYS A 28 -2.16 20.64 4.34
C CYS A 28 -1.93 21.91 5.19
N THR A 29 -2.98 22.36 5.84
CA THR A 29 -2.92 23.46 6.80
C THR A 29 -2.67 22.90 8.19
N PHE A 30 -1.55 23.26 8.79
CA PHE A 30 -1.22 22.86 10.16
C PHE A 30 -1.91 23.77 11.18
N VAL A 31 -2.52 23.15 12.17
CA VAL A 31 -3.24 23.81 13.25
C VAL A 31 -2.63 23.38 14.57
N GLU A 32 -2.15 24.34 15.35
CA GLU A 32 -1.59 24.07 16.68
C GLU A 32 -2.66 24.12 17.76
N ASP A 33 -2.58 23.21 18.71
CA ASP A 33 -3.43 23.23 19.90
C ASP A 33 -3.07 24.44 20.80
N GLU A 34 -4.03 25.31 21.07
CA GLU A 34 -3.83 26.42 22.02
C GLU A 34 -3.68 25.88 23.43
N GLU A 35 -4.41 24.86 23.82
CA GLU A 35 -4.39 24.22 25.13
C GLU A 35 -3.82 22.80 25.04
N LYS A 36 -2.51 22.67 25.27
CA LYS A 36 -1.80 21.38 25.20
C LYS A 36 -2.34 20.38 26.22
N GLY A 37 -2.62 19.16 25.74
CA GLY A 37 -3.13 18.07 26.55
C GLY A 37 -4.64 18.13 26.84
N TYR A 38 -5.38 19.01 26.17
CA TYR A 38 -6.84 19.06 26.26
C TYR A 38 -7.50 17.84 25.60
N GLY A 39 -6.81 17.18 24.70
CA GLY A 39 -7.29 15.99 23.97
C GLY A 39 -8.05 16.32 22.67
N PRO A 40 -8.77 15.34 22.08
CA PRO A 40 -9.32 15.47 20.73
C PRO A 40 -10.23 16.68 20.49
N LEU A 41 -10.91 17.17 21.51
CA LEU A 41 -11.77 18.36 21.38
C LEU A 41 -11.01 19.63 21.06
N GLU A 42 -9.73 19.72 21.42
CA GLU A 42 -8.90 20.88 21.07
C GLU A 42 -8.66 20.95 19.57
N GLY A 43 -8.17 19.85 18.98
CA GLY A 43 -7.96 19.77 17.54
C GLY A 43 -9.26 20.02 16.75
N ILE A 44 -10.39 19.43 17.19
CA ILE A 44 -11.71 19.68 16.60
C ILE A 44 -12.05 21.16 16.67
N TYR A 45 -11.87 21.81 17.82
CA TYR A 45 -12.16 23.24 18.01
C TYR A 45 -11.31 24.12 17.09
N GLN A 46 -10.01 23.89 17.04
CA GLN A 46 -9.09 24.72 16.27
C GLN A 46 -9.32 24.58 14.76
N ILE A 47 -9.59 23.36 14.26
CA ILE A 47 -9.94 23.14 12.86
C ILE A 47 -11.25 23.83 12.51
N LEU A 48 -12.32 23.60 13.28
CA LEU A 48 -13.62 24.22 13.05
C LEU A 48 -13.58 25.76 13.10
N LYS A 49 -12.68 26.34 13.88
CA LYS A 49 -12.47 27.79 14.00
C LYS A 49 -11.84 28.39 12.75
N GLN A 50 -10.92 27.65 12.12
CA GLN A 50 -10.12 28.12 10.98
C GLN A 50 -10.74 27.81 9.62
N MET A 51 -11.43 26.68 9.46
CA MET A 51 -12.00 26.26 8.19
C MET A 51 -13.06 27.22 7.67
N ASP A 52 -13.18 27.35 6.34
CA ASP A 52 -14.28 28.08 5.70
C ASP A 52 -15.52 27.22 5.49
N ALA A 53 -15.37 25.93 5.33
CA ALA A 53 -16.43 24.97 5.12
C ALA A 53 -17.44 24.91 6.28
N GLN A 54 -18.67 24.45 6.00
CA GLN A 54 -19.73 24.30 7.00
C GLN A 54 -19.56 23.03 7.86
N TYR A 55 -18.94 21.99 7.30
CA TYR A 55 -18.71 20.69 7.92
C TYR A 55 -17.28 20.24 7.71
N ALA A 56 -16.72 19.52 8.67
CA ALA A 56 -15.45 18.83 8.55
C ALA A 56 -15.58 17.37 8.99
N VAL A 57 -14.91 16.47 8.28
CA VAL A 57 -14.67 15.11 8.74
C VAL A 57 -13.43 15.13 9.65
N MET A 58 -13.57 14.63 10.86
CA MET A 58 -12.46 14.47 11.78
C MET A 58 -12.02 13.01 11.77
N LEU A 59 -10.73 12.80 11.52
CA LEU A 59 -10.11 11.48 11.47
C LEU A 59 -8.94 11.41 12.43
N ALA A 60 -8.75 10.25 13.07
CA ALA A 60 -7.51 9.94 13.76
C ALA A 60 -6.43 9.53 12.73
N THR A 61 -5.17 9.84 13.03
CA THR A 61 -4.03 9.53 12.16
C THR A 61 -3.65 8.05 12.17
N ASP A 62 -4.13 7.30 13.14
CA ASP A 62 -3.88 5.88 13.38
C ASP A 62 -4.91 4.94 12.71
N MET A 63 -5.69 5.42 11.73
CA MET A 63 -6.69 4.65 10.97
C MET A 63 -6.25 4.41 9.51
N PRO A 64 -5.34 3.47 9.24
CA PRO A 64 -4.72 3.32 7.91
C PRO A 64 -5.67 2.79 6.82
N MET A 65 -6.75 2.10 7.21
CA MET A 65 -7.69 1.47 6.27
C MET A 65 -8.81 2.40 5.79
N ILE A 66 -8.86 3.64 6.25
CA ILE A 66 -9.80 4.65 5.73
C ILE A 66 -9.61 4.79 4.22
N SER A 67 -10.67 4.55 3.46
CA SER A 67 -10.68 4.72 2.00
C SER A 67 -11.43 5.98 1.57
N ARG A 68 -11.18 6.41 0.34
CA ARG A 68 -11.90 7.52 -0.29
C ARG A 68 -13.39 7.22 -0.41
N GLU A 69 -13.73 5.99 -0.76
CA GLU A 69 -15.11 5.51 -0.90
C GLU A 69 -15.85 5.58 0.43
N PHE A 70 -15.19 5.15 1.51
CA PHE A 70 -15.73 5.26 2.87
C PHE A 70 -16.02 6.72 3.24
N LEU A 71 -15.06 7.63 2.97
CA LEU A 71 -15.24 9.05 3.29
C LEU A 71 -16.38 9.67 2.48
N LYS A 72 -16.53 9.33 1.20
CA LYS A 72 -17.65 9.78 0.36
C LYS A 72 -18.99 9.29 0.89
N GLU A 73 -19.05 8.02 1.26
CA GLU A 73 -20.27 7.44 1.80
C GLU A 73 -20.63 8.12 3.13
N LEU A 74 -19.68 8.26 4.06
CA LEU A 74 -19.89 8.96 5.33
C LEU A 74 -20.44 10.38 5.11
N VAL A 75 -19.84 11.15 4.21
CA VAL A 75 -20.26 12.53 3.94
C VAL A 75 -21.61 12.58 3.23
N SER A 76 -21.95 11.58 2.41
CA SER A 76 -23.25 11.51 1.72
C SER A 76 -24.45 11.49 2.68
N HIS A 77 -24.21 11.01 3.89
CA HIS A 77 -25.22 10.96 4.95
C HIS A 77 -25.44 12.31 5.68
N VAL A 78 -24.67 13.37 5.39
CA VAL A 78 -24.86 14.69 6.00
C VAL A 78 -26.08 15.37 5.38
N THR A 79 -27.10 15.66 6.20
CA THR A 79 -28.36 16.30 5.73
C THR A 79 -28.31 17.83 5.84
N GLY A 80 -27.42 18.38 6.67
CA GLY A 80 -27.33 19.81 6.97
C GLY A 80 -28.20 20.26 8.16
N GLU A 81 -29.02 19.38 8.70
CA GLU A 81 -29.88 19.65 9.86
C GLU A 81 -29.13 19.40 11.18
N GLU A 82 -28.27 18.39 11.21
CA GLU A 82 -27.46 18.01 12.36
C GLU A 82 -26.28 18.95 12.59
N ASP A 83 -25.88 19.08 13.85
CA ASP A 83 -24.63 19.74 14.25
C ASP A 83 -23.45 18.74 14.21
N CYS A 84 -23.72 17.47 14.47
CA CYS A 84 -22.75 16.37 14.37
C CYS A 84 -23.41 15.14 13.74
N LEU A 85 -22.70 14.49 12.81
CA LEU A 85 -22.99 13.13 12.36
C LEU A 85 -21.92 12.24 12.96
N VAL A 86 -22.28 11.45 13.98
CA VAL A 86 -21.34 10.67 14.78
C VAL A 86 -21.41 9.20 14.39
N LEU A 87 -20.31 8.70 13.85
CA LEU A 87 -20.17 7.28 13.54
C LEU A 87 -20.15 6.46 14.84
N ARG A 88 -20.81 5.29 14.81
CA ARG A 88 -20.76 4.31 15.90
C ARG A 88 -20.24 2.98 15.38
N LYS A 89 -19.48 2.31 16.23
CA LYS A 89 -19.09 0.90 16.11
C LYS A 89 -19.59 0.17 17.34
N GLU A 90 -20.36 -0.91 17.19
CA GLU A 90 -20.98 -1.63 18.30
C GLU A 90 -21.69 -0.70 19.31
N GLY A 91 -22.40 0.30 18.81
CA GLY A 91 -23.07 1.32 19.63
C GLY A 91 -22.15 2.34 20.33
N ARG A 92 -20.83 2.26 20.14
CA ARG A 92 -19.83 3.16 20.74
C ARG A 92 -19.49 4.27 19.75
N PRO A 93 -19.66 5.55 20.14
CA PRO A 93 -19.29 6.68 19.29
C PRO A 93 -17.80 6.69 18.95
N GLN A 94 -17.48 7.05 17.71
CA GLN A 94 -16.14 7.22 17.16
C GLN A 94 -15.85 8.72 16.94
N PRO A 95 -15.41 9.49 17.93
CA PRO A 95 -15.27 10.94 17.82
C PRO A 95 -14.26 11.39 16.76
N LEU A 96 -13.21 10.60 16.55
CA LEU A 96 -12.19 10.83 15.51
C LEU A 96 -12.40 9.94 14.27
N CYS A 97 -13.67 9.67 13.95
CA CYS A 97 -14.15 9.22 12.64
C CYS A 97 -15.61 9.68 12.50
N SER A 98 -15.83 10.99 12.46
CA SER A 98 -17.18 11.60 12.52
C SER A 98 -17.18 12.95 11.82
N VAL A 99 -18.37 13.45 11.47
CA VAL A 99 -18.53 14.75 10.82
C VAL A 99 -19.05 15.79 11.83
N TYR A 100 -18.40 16.94 11.84
CA TYR A 100 -18.74 18.05 12.72
C TYR A 100 -19.10 19.30 11.93
N GLY A 101 -20.25 19.89 12.24
CA GLY A 101 -20.65 21.18 11.71
C GLY A 101 -20.06 22.35 12.48
N LYS A 102 -19.79 23.44 11.79
CA LYS A 102 -19.26 24.69 12.41
C LYS A 102 -20.18 25.23 13.53
N LYS A 103 -21.44 24.84 13.51
CA LYS A 103 -22.43 25.20 14.54
C LYS A 103 -22.09 24.73 15.96
N VAL A 104 -21.21 23.71 16.13
CA VAL A 104 -20.82 23.25 17.47
C VAL A 104 -19.79 24.14 18.16
N LEU A 105 -19.14 25.07 17.45
CA LEU A 105 -18.10 25.94 18.02
C LEU A 105 -18.49 26.60 19.34
N PRO A 106 -19.66 27.23 19.51
CA PRO A 106 -20.04 27.84 20.79
C PRO A 106 -20.17 26.83 21.93
N ILE A 107 -20.57 25.59 21.59
CA ILE A 107 -20.71 24.52 22.58
C ILE A 107 -19.30 24.07 23.03
N VAL A 108 -18.40 23.81 22.07
CA VAL A 108 -17.02 23.39 22.38
C VAL A 108 -16.26 24.48 23.14
N ASP A 109 -16.41 25.75 22.74
CA ASP A 109 -15.81 26.89 23.46
C ASP A 109 -16.25 26.95 24.93
N LYS A 110 -17.56 26.76 25.18
CA LYS A 110 -18.08 26.67 26.56
C LYS A 110 -17.53 25.47 27.31
N MET A 111 -17.39 24.32 26.66
CA MET A 111 -16.78 23.10 27.25
C MET A 111 -15.32 23.37 27.63
N ARG A 112 -14.53 24.01 26.76
CA ARG A 112 -13.13 24.37 27.00
C ARG A 112 -13.04 25.26 28.27
N ARG A 113 -13.82 26.31 28.35
CA ARG A 113 -13.85 27.18 29.55
C ARG A 113 -14.18 26.46 30.85
N ASN A 114 -15.00 25.40 30.76
CA ASN A 114 -15.39 24.58 31.90
C ASN A 114 -14.42 23.41 32.13
N LYS A 115 -13.36 23.27 31.36
CA LYS A 115 -12.39 22.13 31.38
C LYS A 115 -13.03 20.77 31.22
N GLU A 116 -14.01 20.69 30.30
CA GLU A 116 -14.76 19.48 29.98
C GLU A 116 -14.17 18.86 28.71
N HIS A 117 -13.35 17.81 28.83
CA HIS A 117 -12.55 17.21 27.75
C HIS A 117 -13.22 16.07 26.97
N ARG A 118 -14.41 15.63 27.37
CA ARG A 118 -15.02 14.41 26.86
C ARG A 118 -15.93 14.70 25.65
N PRO A 119 -15.62 14.19 24.42
CA PRO A 119 -16.47 14.39 23.25
C PRO A 119 -17.93 13.94 23.46
N ARG A 120 -18.17 12.94 24.29
CA ARG A 120 -19.53 12.48 24.63
C ARG A 120 -20.42 13.59 25.20
N LEU A 121 -19.85 14.55 25.91
CA LEU A 121 -20.62 15.70 26.44
C LEU A 121 -21.01 16.66 25.31
N LEU A 122 -20.19 16.81 24.28
CA LEU A 122 -20.56 17.57 23.08
C LEU A 122 -21.77 16.94 22.40
N PHE A 123 -21.75 15.62 22.18
CA PHE A 123 -22.82 14.88 21.52
C PHE A 123 -24.17 14.97 22.27
N GLN A 124 -24.13 15.14 23.59
CA GLN A 124 -25.35 15.33 24.41
C GLN A 124 -25.91 16.75 24.33
N ARG A 125 -25.11 17.73 23.90
CA ARG A 125 -25.46 19.15 23.88
C ARG A 125 -25.75 19.69 22.48
N ALA A 126 -25.22 19.03 21.47
CA ALA A 126 -25.40 19.33 20.08
C ALA A 126 -26.60 18.55 19.50
N ASN A 127 -27.16 19.03 18.38
CA ASN A 127 -28.08 18.22 17.59
C ASN A 127 -27.28 17.12 16.87
N THR A 128 -27.16 15.98 17.55
CA THR A 128 -26.31 14.85 17.10
C THR A 128 -27.14 13.75 16.49
N ARG A 129 -26.85 13.43 15.25
CA ARG A 129 -27.31 12.21 14.58
C ARG A 129 -26.24 11.14 14.65
N TYR A 130 -26.65 9.93 14.98
CA TYR A 130 -25.76 8.76 15.02
C TYR A 130 -25.98 7.91 13.78
N LEU A 131 -24.87 7.34 13.27
CA LEU A 131 -24.84 6.47 12.11
C LEU A 131 -24.01 5.23 12.50
N ASP A 132 -24.58 4.05 12.37
CA ASP A 132 -23.85 2.82 12.63
C ASP A 132 -23.01 2.45 11.40
N ILE A 133 -21.78 1.94 11.61
CA ILE A 133 -20.84 1.66 10.52
C ILE A 133 -21.42 0.68 9.50
N GLU A 134 -22.24 -0.25 9.95
CA GLU A 134 -22.91 -1.24 9.12
C GLU A 134 -23.85 -0.60 8.09
N GLU A 135 -24.42 0.57 8.39
CA GLU A 135 -25.30 1.31 7.49
C GLU A 135 -24.54 1.87 6.29
N LEU A 136 -23.20 2.06 6.42
CA LEU A 136 -22.33 2.52 5.33
C LEU A 136 -21.92 1.40 4.38
N GLY A 137 -22.21 0.12 4.70
CA GLY A 137 -21.82 -1.03 3.89
C GLY A 137 -20.33 -1.37 3.97
N PHE A 138 -19.61 -0.85 4.96
CA PHE A 138 -18.20 -1.14 5.21
C PHE A 138 -18.01 -2.01 6.45
N GLY A 139 -16.98 -2.87 6.42
CA GLY A 139 -16.59 -3.65 7.60
C GLY A 139 -15.89 -2.79 8.64
N GLU A 140 -15.90 -3.24 9.89
CA GLU A 140 -15.32 -2.52 11.03
C GLU A 140 -13.80 -2.27 10.91
N ALA A 141 -13.11 -3.07 10.08
CA ALA A 141 -11.68 -2.90 9.82
C ALA A 141 -11.32 -1.53 9.23
N VAL A 142 -12.26 -0.89 8.51
CA VAL A 142 -12.03 0.42 7.88
C VAL A 142 -11.70 1.52 8.91
N ILE A 143 -12.20 1.38 10.14
CA ILE A 143 -11.95 2.32 11.25
C ILE A 143 -11.07 1.69 12.35
N ALA A 144 -10.34 0.63 12.05
CA ALA A 144 -9.42 0.03 13.01
C ALA A 144 -8.25 0.98 13.29
N ASN A 145 -7.98 1.21 14.58
CA ASN A 145 -6.81 1.94 15.03
C ASN A 145 -5.61 1.02 15.09
N VAL A 146 -4.45 1.55 14.74
CA VAL A 146 -3.16 0.86 14.73
C VAL A 146 -2.15 1.69 15.49
N ASN A 147 -1.52 1.11 16.52
CA ASN A 147 -0.56 1.81 17.36
C ASN A 147 0.87 1.27 17.22
N THR A 148 1.04 0.09 16.60
CA THR A 148 2.35 -0.53 16.39
C THR A 148 2.51 -1.03 14.94
N PRO A 149 3.76 -1.20 14.46
CA PRO A 149 4.01 -1.79 13.15
C PRO A 149 3.39 -3.18 12.99
N GLU A 150 3.43 -4.00 14.04
CA GLU A 150 2.90 -5.36 14.04
C GLU A 150 1.37 -5.36 13.90
N GLU A 151 0.66 -4.44 14.58
CA GLU A 151 -0.78 -4.27 14.41
C GLU A 151 -1.13 -3.85 12.98
N TYR A 152 -0.29 -2.99 12.37
CA TYR A 152 -0.46 -2.58 10.98
C TYR A 152 -0.29 -3.75 10.01
N GLU A 153 0.75 -4.55 10.17
CA GLU A 153 0.99 -5.75 9.35
C GLU A 153 -0.16 -6.75 9.48
N GLN A 154 -0.63 -7.02 10.71
CA GLN A 154 -1.79 -7.88 10.95
C GLN A 154 -3.05 -7.35 10.26
N LEU A 155 -3.30 -6.05 10.35
CA LEU A 155 -4.45 -5.43 9.71
C LEU A 155 -4.37 -5.56 8.18
N CYS A 156 -3.20 -5.29 7.60
CA CYS A 156 -2.95 -5.45 6.17
C CYS A 156 -3.05 -6.90 5.72
N PHE A 157 -2.57 -7.86 6.53
CA PHE A 157 -2.69 -9.28 6.24
C PHE A 157 -4.15 -9.73 6.16
N GLN A 158 -5.01 -9.25 7.06
CA GLN A 158 -6.42 -9.63 7.11
C GLN A 158 -7.29 -8.91 6.09
N TYR A 159 -7.07 -7.60 5.91
CA TYR A 159 -7.99 -6.69 5.21
C TYR A 159 -7.34 -5.84 4.12
N GLY A 160 -6.01 -5.90 3.99
CA GLY A 160 -5.24 -5.15 2.99
C GLY A 160 -5.45 -5.67 1.57
N ARG A 161 -4.77 -5.02 0.63
CA ARG A 161 -4.74 -5.45 -0.78
C ARG A 161 -4.21 -6.88 -0.90
N LYS A 162 -4.71 -7.59 -1.90
CA LYS A 162 -4.31 -8.95 -2.23
C LYS A 162 -3.61 -8.95 -3.58
N LEU A 163 -2.64 -9.84 -3.74
CA LEU A 163 -1.83 -9.95 -4.95
C LEU A 163 -2.68 -10.15 -6.23
N GLN A 164 -3.82 -10.85 -6.14
CA GLN A 164 -4.76 -11.02 -7.25
C GLN A 164 -5.36 -9.71 -7.79
N GLU A 165 -5.31 -8.61 -7.03
CA GLU A 165 -5.80 -7.30 -7.48
C GLU A 165 -4.84 -6.59 -8.44
N PHE A 166 -3.60 -7.10 -8.57
CA PHE A 166 -2.57 -6.46 -9.38
C PHE A 166 -2.89 -6.50 -10.88
N ALA A 167 -3.23 -7.67 -11.43
CA ALA A 167 -3.55 -7.77 -12.87
C ALA A 167 -4.73 -6.87 -13.31
N PRO A 168 -5.86 -6.80 -12.57
CA PRO A 168 -6.91 -5.81 -12.85
C PRO A 168 -6.41 -4.37 -12.87
N CYS A 169 -5.58 -3.98 -11.90
CA CYS A 169 -4.98 -2.65 -11.83
C CYS A 169 -4.10 -2.36 -13.07
N VAL A 170 -3.19 -3.26 -13.42
CA VAL A 170 -2.33 -3.11 -14.63
C VAL A 170 -3.19 -3.02 -15.90
N ARG A 171 -4.22 -3.85 -16.04
CA ARG A 171 -5.13 -3.80 -17.20
C ARG A 171 -5.84 -2.45 -17.32
N GLU A 172 -6.25 -1.87 -16.19
CA GLU A 172 -6.90 -0.56 -16.16
C GLU A 172 -5.93 0.55 -16.56
N LYS A 173 -4.74 0.58 -15.96
CA LYS A 173 -3.71 1.58 -16.32
C LYS A 173 -3.31 1.50 -17.79
N LEU A 174 -3.21 0.31 -18.36
CA LEU A 174 -2.90 0.09 -19.78
C LEU A 174 -3.98 0.61 -20.76
N ARG A 175 -5.21 0.85 -20.29
CA ARG A 175 -6.25 1.50 -21.12
C ARG A 175 -6.00 3.02 -21.24
N HIS A 176 -5.27 3.58 -20.29
CA HIS A 176 -5.02 5.02 -20.20
C HIS A 176 -3.63 5.43 -20.66
N GLY A 177 -2.69 4.48 -20.75
CA GLY A 177 -1.33 4.81 -21.15
C GLY A 177 -0.35 3.64 -21.10
N LYS A 178 0.94 3.99 -21.11
CA LYS A 178 2.02 3.03 -21.00
C LYS A 178 2.22 2.61 -19.55
N VAL A 179 2.59 1.34 -19.34
CA VAL A 179 2.87 0.79 -18.00
C VAL A 179 4.21 0.08 -17.99
N LEU A 180 5.03 0.41 -17.00
CA LEU A 180 6.23 -0.32 -16.62
C LEU A 180 5.98 -1.01 -15.27
N VAL A 181 6.12 -2.32 -15.24
CA VAL A 181 6.12 -3.11 -14.01
C VAL A 181 7.54 -3.51 -13.69
N CYS A 182 8.04 -3.11 -12.52
CA CYS A 182 9.25 -3.61 -11.91
C CYS A 182 8.84 -4.67 -10.87
N TYR A 183 8.99 -5.93 -11.24
CA TYR A 183 8.73 -7.05 -10.35
C TYR A 183 10.01 -7.40 -9.59
N LEU A 184 9.96 -7.34 -8.26
CA LEU A 184 11.07 -7.48 -7.33
C LEU A 184 10.90 -8.78 -6.55
N ASP A 185 11.49 -9.89 -7.06
CA ASP A 185 11.34 -11.23 -6.50
C ASP A 185 11.78 -11.28 -5.03
N GLY A 186 10.96 -11.86 -4.18
CA GLY A 186 11.25 -12.08 -2.77
C GLY A 186 11.30 -10.83 -1.88
N LEU A 187 10.94 -9.64 -2.39
CA LEU A 187 10.95 -8.42 -1.57
C LEU A 187 9.76 -8.37 -0.61
N GLY A 188 9.91 -8.93 0.58
CA GLY A 188 8.92 -8.81 1.65
C GLY A 188 8.78 -7.40 2.20
N TYR A 189 7.61 -7.09 2.78
CA TYR A 189 7.33 -5.76 3.31
C TYR A 189 8.28 -5.36 4.45
N ARG A 190 8.65 -6.28 5.35
CA ARG A 190 9.63 -6.00 6.41
C ARG A 190 11.02 -5.74 5.87
N MET A 191 11.45 -6.49 4.85
CA MET A 191 12.72 -6.25 4.15
C MET A 191 12.73 -4.86 3.52
N TYR A 192 11.64 -4.48 2.81
CA TYR A 192 11.47 -3.14 2.27
C TYR A 192 11.58 -2.06 3.35
N LYS A 193 10.86 -2.21 4.48
CA LYS A 193 10.90 -1.27 5.60
C LYS A 193 12.32 -1.12 6.16
N ASN A 194 13.00 -2.25 6.40
CA ASN A 194 14.38 -2.23 6.88
C ASN A 194 15.30 -1.47 5.92
N ALA A 195 15.20 -1.74 4.61
CA ALA A 195 16.02 -1.07 3.60
C ALA A 195 15.73 0.43 3.51
N ALA A 196 14.46 0.84 3.59
CA ALA A 196 14.06 2.24 3.56
C ALA A 196 14.55 3.01 4.79
N ASP A 197 14.32 2.47 5.98
CA ASP A 197 14.70 3.09 7.26
C ASP A 197 16.23 3.24 7.41
N ASN A 198 17.01 2.32 6.80
CA ASN A 198 18.48 2.36 6.80
C ASN A 198 19.06 3.06 5.54
N GLY A 199 18.24 3.63 4.67
CA GLY A 199 18.69 4.42 3.52
C GLY A 199 19.34 3.62 2.39
N PHE A 200 19.02 2.32 2.23
CA PHE A 200 19.49 1.49 1.12
C PHE A 200 18.73 1.75 -0.18
N ILE A 201 17.47 2.18 -0.10
CA ILE A 201 16.58 2.42 -1.24
C ILE A 201 16.02 3.87 -1.24
N PRO A 202 16.89 4.89 -1.31
CA PRO A 202 16.47 6.28 -1.15
C PRO A 202 15.57 6.80 -2.28
N PHE A 203 15.69 6.25 -3.50
CA PHE A 203 14.84 6.65 -4.63
C PHE A 203 13.44 6.08 -4.47
N ILE A 204 13.31 4.76 -4.27
CA ILE A 204 12.01 4.09 -4.08
C ILE A 204 11.26 4.71 -2.90
N SER A 205 11.91 4.88 -1.75
CA SER A 205 11.26 5.38 -0.54
C SER A 205 10.73 6.81 -0.64
N ARG A 206 11.27 7.62 -1.57
CA ARG A 206 10.82 9.00 -1.79
C ARG A 206 9.83 9.16 -2.94
N ASN A 207 9.89 8.29 -3.93
CA ASN A 207 9.14 8.46 -5.17
C ASN A 207 8.02 7.43 -5.37
N PHE A 208 7.89 6.47 -4.45
CA PHE A 208 6.81 5.45 -4.51
C PHE A 208 6.02 5.41 -3.21
N SER A 209 4.70 5.35 -3.35
CA SER A 209 3.81 4.97 -2.25
C SER A 209 3.77 3.46 -2.17
N VAL A 210 4.47 2.87 -1.20
CA VAL A 210 4.59 1.41 -1.04
C VAL A 210 3.72 0.92 0.11
N ILE A 211 2.90 -0.08 -0.16
CA ILE A 211 2.03 -0.74 0.82
C ILE A 211 2.30 -2.24 0.88
N PRO A 212 2.03 -2.89 2.02
CA PRO A 212 2.03 -4.34 2.08
C PRO A 212 0.85 -4.91 1.29
N VAL A 213 1.10 -6.03 0.61
CA VAL A 213 0.09 -6.79 -0.12
C VAL A 213 0.14 -8.26 0.29
N ARG A 214 -1.02 -8.83 0.60
CA ARG A 214 -1.08 -10.25 0.92
C ARG A 214 -0.90 -11.10 -0.34
N THR A 215 0.10 -11.99 -0.31
CA THR A 215 0.34 -12.98 -1.36
C THR A 215 -0.57 -14.22 -1.22
N VAL A 216 -0.31 -15.23 -2.04
CA VAL A 216 -1.06 -16.50 -2.04
C VAL A 216 -0.34 -17.58 -1.24
N GLU A 217 -1.05 -18.64 -0.94
CA GLU A 217 -0.53 -19.85 -0.28
C GLU A 217 -0.32 -20.96 -1.32
N PRO A 218 0.86 -21.57 -1.40
CA PRO A 218 2.09 -21.22 -0.69
C PRO A 218 2.74 -19.94 -1.24
N PRO A 219 3.42 -19.13 -0.38
CA PRO A 219 4.12 -17.91 -0.76
C PRO A 219 5.44 -18.23 -1.48
N VAL A 220 5.35 -18.75 -2.69
CA VAL A 220 6.49 -19.09 -3.56
C VAL A 220 6.27 -18.52 -4.96
N THR A 221 7.36 -18.25 -5.67
CA THR A 221 7.39 -17.49 -6.94
C THR A 221 6.34 -17.93 -7.96
N ASN A 222 6.24 -19.24 -8.29
CA ASN A 222 5.37 -19.66 -9.40
C ASN A 222 3.88 -19.40 -9.15
N PRO A 223 3.22 -19.85 -8.04
CA PRO A 223 1.82 -19.54 -7.77
C PRO A 223 1.58 -18.06 -7.53
N ALA A 224 2.50 -17.36 -6.87
CA ALA A 224 2.37 -15.93 -6.63
C ALA A 224 2.47 -15.12 -7.92
N MET A 225 3.47 -15.38 -8.78
CA MET A 225 3.58 -14.77 -10.10
C MET A 225 2.36 -15.08 -10.98
N ALA A 226 1.86 -16.33 -10.98
CA ALA A 226 0.66 -16.68 -11.74
C ALA A 226 -0.55 -15.87 -11.26
N THR A 227 -0.76 -15.74 -9.95
CA THR A 227 -1.81 -14.90 -9.38
C THR A 227 -1.64 -13.44 -9.78
N MET A 228 -0.43 -12.91 -9.66
CA MET A 228 -0.11 -11.53 -9.98
C MET A 228 -0.41 -11.19 -11.46
N ILE A 229 -0.07 -12.07 -12.40
CA ILE A 229 -0.25 -11.79 -13.84
C ILE A 229 -1.62 -12.19 -14.40
N THR A 230 -2.39 -13.00 -13.68
CA THR A 230 -3.75 -13.40 -14.11
C THR A 230 -4.84 -12.61 -13.39
N GLY A 231 -4.64 -12.32 -12.10
CA GLY A 231 -5.67 -11.82 -11.17
C GLY A 231 -6.54 -12.93 -10.59
N GLU A 232 -6.16 -14.18 -10.79
CA GLU A 232 -6.89 -15.36 -10.33
C GLU A 232 -6.10 -16.10 -9.26
N LEU A 233 -6.77 -16.95 -8.47
CA LEU A 233 -6.15 -17.78 -7.43
C LEU A 233 -5.67 -19.14 -8.00
N PRO A 234 -4.83 -19.90 -7.27
CA PRO A 234 -4.31 -21.19 -7.71
C PRO A 234 -5.35 -22.20 -8.21
N ASP A 235 -6.53 -22.24 -7.59
CA ASP A 235 -7.65 -23.10 -7.99
C ASP A 235 -8.22 -22.78 -9.39
N VAL A 236 -7.97 -21.57 -9.89
CA VAL A 236 -8.42 -21.12 -11.21
C VAL A 236 -7.26 -21.16 -12.23
N HIS A 237 -6.08 -20.63 -11.88
CA HIS A 237 -4.97 -20.58 -12.83
C HIS A 237 -4.13 -21.86 -12.89
N GLY A 238 -4.32 -22.82 -11.96
CA GLY A 238 -3.74 -24.17 -12.02
C GLY A 238 -2.27 -24.29 -11.60
N VAL A 239 -1.65 -23.25 -11.03
CA VAL A 239 -0.26 -23.24 -10.56
C VAL A 239 -0.27 -23.29 -9.03
N TYR A 240 0.21 -24.39 -8.43
CA TYR A 240 0.15 -24.63 -6.98
C TYR A 240 1.55 -24.72 -6.34
N SER A 241 2.60 -24.89 -7.14
CA SER A 241 3.95 -25.13 -6.63
C SER A 241 5.02 -24.62 -7.60
N ARG A 242 6.29 -24.60 -7.15
CA ARG A 242 7.47 -24.27 -7.99
C ARG A 242 7.64 -25.22 -9.21
N LYS A 243 6.96 -26.36 -9.23
CA LYS A 243 7.04 -27.33 -10.35
C LYS A 243 6.05 -27.02 -11.46
N ASP A 244 4.97 -26.32 -11.12
CA ASP A 244 3.92 -25.97 -12.06
C ASP A 244 4.31 -24.74 -12.86
N ARG A 245 4.28 -24.84 -14.19
CA ARG A 245 4.69 -23.75 -15.07
C ARG A 245 3.63 -23.38 -16.09
N GLU A 246 2.57 -24.14 -16.18
CA GLU A 246 1.48 -23.91 -17.14
C GLU A 246 0.35 -23.13 -16.49
N VAL A 247 0.02 -21.98 -17.07
CA VAL A 247 -1.09 -21.13 -16.61
C VAL A 247 -2.32 -21.44 -17.46
N LEU A 248 -3.44 -21.81 -16.83
CA LEU A 248 -4.64 -22.29 -17.50
C LEU A 248 -5.60 -21.17 -17.94
N VAL A 249 -5.34 -19.92 -17.56
CA VAL A 249 -6.20 -18.77 -17.84
C VAL A 249 -5.37 -17.63 -18.48
N PRO A 250 -6.02 -16.67 -19.16
CA PRO A 250 -5.31 -15.57 -19.80
C PRO A 250 -4.53 -14.70 -18.81
N THR A 251 -3.27 -14.40 -19.16
CA THR A 251 -2.39 -13.54 -18.36
C THR A 251 -2.45 -12.07 -18.82
N LEU A 252 -1.63 -11.20 -18.22
CA LEU A 252 -1.39 -9.83 -18.71
C LEU A 252 -0.83 -9.78 -20.13
N PHE A 253 -0.30 -10.89 -20.63
CA PHE A 253 0.31 -10.99 -21.96
C PHE A 253 -0.66 -11.48 -23.04
N ALA A 254 -1.87 -11.88 -22.68
CA ALA A 254 -2.88 -12.33 -23.63
C ALA A 254 -3.23 -11.23 -24.67
N GLY A 255 -3.17 -11.59 -25.95
CA GLY A 255 -3.40 -10.67 -27.06
C GLY A 255 -2.30 -9.64 -27.31
N ARG A 256 -1.16 -9.72 -26.63
CA ARG A 256 0.00 -8.83 -26.81
C ARG A 256 1.07 -9.46 -27.69
N SER A 257 1.90 -8.62 -28.30
CA SER A 257 3.02 -9.03 -29.14
C SER A 257 4.34 -8.41 -28.66
N ALA A 258 5.46 -8.99 -29.09
CA ALA A 258 6.77 -8.43 -28.84
C ALA A 258 7.00 -7.05 -29.50
N GLU A 259 6.12 -6.60 -30.39
CA GLU A 259 6.19 -5.27 -31.00
C GLU A 259 5.84 -4.17 -29.99
N ASN A 260 4.82 -4.38 -29.17
CA ASN A 260 4.33 -3.40 -28.20
C ASN A 260 4.64 -3.75 -26.73
N THR A 261 5.14 -4.96 -26.45
CA THR A 261 5.38 -5.46 -25.10
C THR A 261 6.80 -6.01 -24.95
N ALA A 262 7.45 -5.69 -23.85
CA ALA A 262 8.68 -6.35 -23.41
C ALA A 262 8.40 -7.11 -22.13
N PHE A 263 8.62 -8.42 -22.17
CA PHE A 263 8.61 -9.29 -20.98
C PHE A 263 10.03 -9.81 -20.76
N LEU A 264 10.63 -9.44 -19.63
CA LEU A 264 12.04 -9.62 -19.31
C LEU A 264 12.17 -10.43 -18.03
N GLU A 265 12.90 -11.54 -18.07
CA GLU A 265 13.17 -12.43 -16.93
C GLU A 265 14.68 -12.72 -16.82
N GLY A 266 15.08 -13.30 -15.71
CA GLY A 266 16.42 -13.79 -15.48
C GLY A 266 16.81 -14.94 -16.43
N ASP A 267 17.63 -15.85 -15.99
CA ASP A 267 18.17 -16.94 -16.82
C ASP A 267 17.17 -18.09 -17.05
N THR A 268 16.07 -18.10 -16.29
CA THR A 268 15.06 -19.17 -16.33
C THR A 268 13.66 -18.58 -16.56
N ARG A 269 12.92 -19.21 -17.46
CA ARG A 269 11.50 -18.93 -17.64
C ARG A 269 10.69 -19.51 -16.48
N ILE A 270 10.04 -18.66 -15.71
CA ILE A 270 9.24 -19.08 -14.54
C ILE A 270 7.93 -19.73 -14.99
N LEU A 271 7.14 -19.06 -15.82
CA LEU A 271 5.82 -19.53 -16.27
C LEU A 271 5.74 -19.58 -17.79
N LYS A 272 4.90 -20.48 -18.30
CA LYS A 272 4.52 -20.51 -19.72
C LYS A 272 3.32 -19.59 -19.92
N THR A 273 3.55 -18.49 -20.58
CA THR A 273 2.57 -17.44 -20.89
C THR A 273 2.43 -17.27 -22.40
N GLU A 274 1.43 -16.50 -22.86
CA GLU A 274 1.14 -16.25 -24.28
C GLU A 274 2.29 -15.52 -24.99
N LEU A 275 3.01 -14.65 -24.27
CA LEU A 275 4.25 -14.02 -24.74
C LEU A 275 5.44 -14.64 -23.98
N SER A 276 6.41 -15.16 -24.71
CA SER A 276 7.63 -15.67 -24.08
C SER A 276 8.54 -14.54 -23.61
N PRO A 277 9.13 -14.64 -22.40
CA PRO A 277 10.09 -13.65 -21.92
C PRO A 277 11.39 -13.69 -22.73
N ARG A 278 12.09 -12.55 -22.74
CA ARG A 278 13.51 -12.51 -23.06
C ARG A 278 14.29 -12.85 -21.80
N LEU A 279 15.19 -13.82 -21.91
CA LEU A 279 15.98 -14.31 -20.78
C LEU A 279 17.34 -13.62 -20.70
N HIS A 280 17.78 -13.34 -19.47
CA HIS A 280 19.01 -12.62 -19.17
C HIS A 280 19.84 -13.39 -18.16
N ALA A 281 20.93 -14.00 -18.62
CA ALA A 281 21.89 -14.66 -17.74
C ALA A 281 22.95 -13.66 -17.24
N ALA A 282 23.49 -13.94 -16.07
CA ALA A 282 24.66 -13.22 -15.55
C ALA A 282 25.82 -13.31 -16.55
N ALA A 283 26.42 -12.17 -16.86
CA ALA A 283 27.51 -12.11 -17.86
C ALA A 283 28.44 -10.91 -17.59
N LYS A 284 29.71 -11.02 -18.03
CA LYS A 284 30.70 -9.95 -17.98
C LYS A 284 30.89 -9.35 -16.57
N GLY A 285 30.78 -10.18 -15.53
CA GLY A 285 30.92 -9.75 -14.14
C GLY A 285 29.73 -8.94 -13.61
N LYS A 286 28.57 -8.99 -14.29
CA LYS A 286 27.30 -8.41 -13.89
C LYS A 286 26.24 -9.48 -13.74
N GLY A 287 25.36 -9.33 -12.78
CA GLY A 287 24.24 -10.22 -12.56
C GLY A 287 23.15 -10.09 -13.64
N CYS A 288 22.12 -10.93 -13.57
CA CYS A 288 21.01 -10.92 -14.53
C CYS A 288 20.22 -9.62 -14.48
N ASP A 289 20.00 -9.03 -13.30
CA ASP A 289 19.20 -7.81 -13.09
C ASP A 289 19.80 -6.61 -13.82
N HIS A 290 21.14 -6.51 -13.90
CA HIS A 290 21.79 -5.50 -14.71
C HIS A 290 21.36 -5.58 -16.19
N TRP A 291 21.30 -6.78 -16.76
CA TRP A 291 20.94 -6.97 -18.16
C TRP A 291 19.42 -6.78 -18.40
N ILE A 292 18.60 -7.16 -17.42
CA ILE A 292 17.17 -6.89 -17.42
C ILE A 292 16.95 -5.38 -17.46
N CYS A 293 17.60 -4.60 -16.60
CA CYS A 293 17.51 -3.13 -16.60
C CYS A 293 17.95 -2.53 -17.95
N ARG A 294 19.09 -2.98 -18.51
CA ARG A 294 19.57 -2.50 -19.84
C ARG A 294 18.59 -2.79 -20.96
N ASP A 295 17.93 -3.94 -20.95
CA ASP A 295 16.94 -4.30 -21.97
C ASP A 295 15.60 -3.59 -21.73
N ALA A 296 15.23 -3.34 -20.48
CA ALA A 296 14.09 -2.49 -20.13
C ALA A 296 14.28 -1.06 -20.62
N CYS A 297 15.46 -0.45 -20.40
CA CYS A 297 15.80 0.87 -20.96
C CYS A 297 15.68 0.88 -22.49
N ARG A 298 16.17 -0.16 -23.17
CA ARG A 298 16.01 -0.30 -24.63
C ARG A 298 14.54 -0.37 -25.02
N ALA A 299 13.73 -1.16 -24.30
CA ALA A 299 12.28 -1.27 -24.57
C ALA A 299 11.56 0.08 -24.40
N VAL A 300 11.98 0.89 -23.43
CA VAL A 300 11.48 2.28 -23.28
C VAL A 300 11.82 3.12 -24.52
N LEU A 301 13.08 3.09 -24.98
CA LEU A 301 13.53 3.84 -26.16
C LEU A 301 12.85 3.35 -27.44
N GLU A 302 12.54 2.05 -27.56
CA GLU A 302 11.76 1.46 -28.66
C GLU A 302 10.26 1.85 -28.58
N GLY A 303 9.84 2.51 -27.52
CA GLY A 303 8.46 3.00 -27.36
C GLY A 303 7.45 1.94 -26.96
N LYS A 304 7.87 0.81 -26.35
CA LYS A 304 6.96 -0.24 -25.87
C LYS A 304 5.87 0.34 -24.98
N GLU A 305 4.66 -0.19 -25.10
CA GLU A 305 3.50 0.25 -24.32
C GLU A 305 3.43 -0.43 -22.95
N PHE A 306 3.87 -1.70 -22.91
CA PHE A 306 3.92 -2.50 -21.69
C PHE A 306 5.30 -3.13 -21.53
N ILE A 307 5.93 -2.87 -20.39
CA ILE A 307 7.21 -3.45 -20.00
C ILE A 307 7.01 -4.16 -18.66
N PHE A 308 7.35 -5.44 -18.62
CA PHE A 308 7.34 -6.25 -17.39
C PHE A 308 8.76 -6.75 -17.18
N ALA A 309 9.44 -6.17 -16.19
CA ALA A 309 10.83 -6.45 -15.86
C ALA A 309 10.92 -7.17 -14.51
N HIS A 310 11.33 -8.43 -14.53
CA HIS A 310 11.41 -9.31 -13.37
C HIS A 310 12.85 -9.35 -12.86
N PHE A 311 13.13 -8.69 -11.73
CA PHE A 311 14.41 -8.63 -11.04
C PHE A 311 14.49 -9.75 -9.99
N HIS A 312 15.54 -10.58 -10.03
CA HIS A 312 15.64 -11.82 -9.26
C HIS A 312 16.67 -11.79 -8.13
N GLU A 313 17.69 -10.92 -8.23
CA GLU A 313 18.88 -11.02 -7.38
C GLU A 313 18.64 -10.66 -5.92
N ILE A 314 17.50 -10.05 -5.59
CA ILE A 314 17.08 -9.79 -4.21
C ILE A 314 16.77 -11.13 -3.52
N ASP A 315 15.93 -11.96 -4.16
CA ASP A 315 15.56 -13.29 -3.67
C ASP A 315 16.78 -14.20 -3.49
N ASP A 316 17.63 -14.29 -4.52
CA ASP A 316 18.88 -15.06 -4.48
C ASP A 316 19.79 -14.64 -3.31
N ALA A 317 19.96 -13.33 -3.09
CA ALA A 317 20.79 -12.82 -2.01
C ALA A 317 20.17 -13.04 -0.63
N ALA A 318 18.84 -12.91 -0.52
CA ALA A 318 18.13 -13.15 0.73
C ALA A 318 18.15 -14.63 1.13
N HIS A 319 18.03 -15.54 0.17
CA HIS A 319 18.24 -16.98 0.43
C HIS A 319 19.65 -17.29 0.91
N ALA A 320 20.66 -16.61 0.37
CA ALA A 320 22.07 -16.89 0.70
C ALA A 320 22.52 -16.35 2.06
N GLU A 321 22.06 -15.16 2.45
CA GLU A 321 22.57 -14.43 3.63
C GLU A 321 21.47 -13.91 4.56
N GLY A 322 20.22 -14.22 4.29
CA GLY A 322 19.04 -13.71 5.00
C GLY A 322 18.52 -12.36 4.47
N PRO A 323 17.25 -12.03 4.77
CA PRO A 323 16.56 -10.86 4.24
C PRO A 323 17.15 -9.51 4.70
N VAL A 324 17.94 -9.50 5.77
CA VAL A 324 18.66 -8.31 6.28
C VAL A 324 20.17 -8.39 6.09
N GLY A 325 20.66 -9.43 5.42
CA GLY A 325 22.07 -9.64 5.11
C GLY A 325 22.64 -8.51 4.25
N LEU A 326 23.95 -8.27 4.37
CA LEU A 326 24.61 -7.18 3.63
C LEU A 326 24.49 -7.35 2.12
N ALA A 327 24.64 -8.58 1.60
CA ALA A 327 24.49 -8.85 0.17
C ALA A 327 23.09 -8.52 -0.33
N CYS A 328 22.05 -8.87 0.43
CA CYS A 328 20.66 -8.53 0.10
C CYS A 328 20.46 -7.01 0.09
N MET A 329 20.95 -6.29 1.09
CA MET A 329 20.86 -4.82 1.15
C MET A 329 21.61 -4.13 0.00
N GLU A 330 22.75 -4.65 -0.42
CA GLU A 330 23.48 -4.15 -1.59
C GLU A 330 22.71 -4.42 -2.90
N LYS A 331 22.01 -5.56 -3.03
CA LYS A 331 21.17 -5.84 -4.19
C LYS A 331 19.95 -4.89 -4.23
N LEU A 332 19.36 -4.60 -3.09
CA LEU A 332 18.30 -3.58 -3.01
C LEU A 332 18.80 -2.20 -3.43
N ARG A 333 20.02 -1.82 -3.05
CA ARG A 333 20.64 -0.56 -3.51
C ARG A 333 20.89 -0.54 -5.02
N GLU A 334 21.36 -1.65 -5.59
CA GLU A 334 21.53 -1.77 -7.04
C GLU A 334 20.18 -1.65 -7.75
N THR A 335 19.15 -2.31 -7.24
CA THR A 335 17.79 -2.28 -7.78
C THR A 335 17.17 -0.88 -7.68
N ASP A 336 17.37 -0.15 -6.57
CA ASP A 336 16.94 1.23 -6.40
C ASP A 336 17.51 2.14 -7.52
N ALA A 337 18.80 1.97 -7.84
CA ALA A 337 19.45 2.71 -8.94
C ALA A 337 18.90 2.32 -10.32
N TYR A 338 18.53 1.06 -10.55
CA TYR A 338 17.90 0.63 -11.79
C TYR A 338 16.50 1.25 -11.96
N ILE A 339 15.73 1.31 -10.87
CA ILE A 339 14.39 1.92 -10.88
C ILE A 339 14.50 3.43 -11.09
N GLU A 340 15.48 4.11 -10.47
CA GLU A 340 15.76 5.52 -10.71
C GLU A 340 16.07 5.79 -12.20
N GLU A 341 16.94 4.97 -12.81
CA GLU A 341 17.29 5.12 -14.24
C GLU A 341 16.05 4.93 -15.14
N LEU A 342 15.25 3.89 -14.89
CA LEU A 342 14.03 3.61 -15.64
C LEU A 342 13.00 4.72 -15.47
N SER A 343 12.81 5.23 -14.25
CA SER A 343 11.88 6.33 -13.96
C SER A 343 12.29 7.62 -14.66
N GLY A 344 13.57 7.86 -14.80
CA GLY A 344 14.10 9.05 -15.51
C GLY A 344 13.82 9.08 -17.00
N ILE A 345 13.50 7.97 -17.63
CA ILE A 345 13.31 7.84 -19.09
C ILE A 345 11.91 7.37 -19.49
N PHE A 346 11.13 6.76 -18.59
CA PHE A 346 9.81 6.23 -18.90
C PHE A 346 8.72 7.28 -18.66
N SER A 347 7.89 7.50 -19.68
CA SER A 347 6.75 8.43 -19.61
C SER A 347 5.43 7.67 -19.53
N GLY A 348 5.10 7.14 -18.38
CA GLY A 348 3.88 6.37 -18.14
C GLY A 348 3.78 5.96 -16.68
N GLU A 349 2.86 5.07 -16.35
CA GLU A 349 2.69 4.55 -15.00
C GLU A 349 3.79 3.53 -14.66
N ILE A 350 4.46 3.71 -13.53
CA ILE A 350 5.45 2.76 -13.02
C ILE A 350 4.91 2.10 -11.76
N LEU A 351 4.90 0.78 -11.77
CA LEU A 351 4.43 -0.05 -10.67
C LEU A 351 5.57 -0.92 -10.15
N LEU A 352 5.75 -0.94 -8.84
CA LEU A 352 6.56 -1.93 -8.15
C LEU A 352 5.65 -3.03 -7.60
N ILE A 353 6.07 -4.26 -7.71
CA ILE A 353 5.36 -5.40 -7.14
C ILE A 353 6.38 -6.46 -6.72
N SER A 354 6.14 -7.13 -5.62
CA SER A 354 6.79 -8.40 -5.30
C SER A 354 5.74 -9.50 -5.12
N ASP A 355 6.19 -10.71 -5.08
CA ASP A 355 5.33 -11.89 -5.04
C ASP A 355 5.19 -12.49 -3.64
N HIS A 356 6.26 -12.47 -2.85
CA HIS A 356 6.32 -12.97 -1.48
C HIS A 356 7.40 -12.22 -0.68
N GLY A 357 7.50 -12.53 0.60
CA GLY A 357 8.61 -12.16 1.46
C GLY A 357 9.51 -13.36 1.76
N ILE A 358 10.49 -13.13 2.61
CA ILE A 358 11.47 -14.12 3.08
C ILE A 358 11.67 -13.90 4.57
N HIS A 359 11.62 -14.97 5.37
CA HIS A 359 11.99 -14.96 6.79
C HIS A 359 13.43 -15.40 7.01
N GLU A 360 14.01 -15.01 8.13
CA GLU A 360 15.39 -15.35 8.50
C GLU A 360 15.47 -16.77 9.03
N THR A 361 16.53 -17.50 8.63
CA THR A 361 16.84 -18.83 9.11
C THR A 361 18.28 -18.88 9.65
N GLU A 362 18.70 -20.00 10.28
CA GLU A 362 20.08 -20.15 10.80
C GLU A 362 21.15 -20.05 9.70
N ASP A 363 20.83 -20.45 8.47
CA ASP A 363 21.76 -20.56 7.34
C ASP A 363 21.49 -19.56 6.20
N GLY A 364 20.58 -18.56 6.40
CA GLY A 364 20.20 -17.61 5.36
C GLY A 364 18.75 -17.16 5.47
N GLY A 365 18.00 -17.24 4.38
CA GLY A 365 16.56 -16.98 4.33
C GLY A 365 15.78 -18.09 3.65
N ASP A 366 14.51 -18.24 3.99
CA ASP A 366 13.60 -19.23 3.39
C ASP A 366 12.17 -18.65 3.28
N HIS A 367 11.33 -19.27 2.48
CA HIS A 367 9.92 -18.93 2.34
C HIS A 367 9.08 -20.11 1.86
N GLY A 368 7.84 -20.21 2.33
CA GLY A 368 6.71 -20.98 1.78
C GLY A 368 6.82 -22.50 1.62
N GLU A 369 7.97 -23.13 1.87
CA GLU A 369 8.15 -24.58 1.74
C GLU A 369 7.87 -25.33 3.05
N ASN A 370 7.99 -24.66 4.19
CA ASN A 370 7.76 -25.22 5.50
C ASN A 370 6.65 -24.47 6.23
N PRO A 371 5.43 -25.01 6.27
CA PRO A 371 4.34 -24.40 7.02
C PRO A 371 4.73 -24.31 8.49
N CYS A 372 4.59 -23.13 9.11
CA CYS A 372 4.76 -22.97 10.53
C CYS A 372 3.66 -23.71 11.32
N CYS A 373 3.90 -23.95 12.60
CA CYS A 373 3.05 -24.84 13.42
C CYS A 373 1.65 -24.29 13.76
N ASP A 374 1.29 -23.09 13.28
CA ASP A 374 -0.05 -22.53 13.50
C ASP A 374 -1.01 -22.98 12.39
N ALA A 375 -1.98 -23.82 12.74
CA ALA A 375 -2.99 -24.33 11.81
C ALA A 375 -3.91 -23.21 11.24
N ALA A 376 -3.97 -22.05 11.88
CA ALA A 376 -4.76 -20.91 11.42
C ALA A 376 -3.99 -20.01 10.43
N ASN A 377 -2.64 -20.03 10.50
CA ASN A 377 -1.75 -19.34 9.59
C ASN A 377 -0.48 -20.19 9.39
N PRO A 378 -0.48 -21.12 8.40
CA PRO A 378 0.58 -22.10 8.23
C PRO A 378 1.91 -21.52 7.73
N TYR A 379 1.95 -20.26 7.33
CA TYR A 379 3.14 -19.58 6.82
C TYR A 379 3.49 -18.37 7.67
N ASP A 380 4.78 -18.02 7.72
CA ASP A 380 5.23 -16.82 8.41
C ASP A 380 4.58 -15.57 7.77
N MET A 381 4.22 -14.60 8.60
CA MET A 381 3.64 -13.34 8.11
C MET A 381 4.65 -12.58 7.23
N GLU A 382 5.96 -12.74 7.48
CA GLU A 382 7.00 -12.14 6.65
C GLU A 382 6.97 -12.67 5.22
N ASP A 383 6.72 -13.99 5.05
CA ASP A 383 6.58 -14.61 3.73
C ASP A 383 5.29 -14.16 3.02
N MET A 384 4.24 -13.95 3.80
CA MET A 384 2.90 -13.66 3.28
C MET A 384 2.66 -12.19 2.94
N LEU A 385 3.55 -11.27 3.35
CA LEU A 385 3.44 -9.84 3.05
C LEU A 385 4.51 -9.39 2.06
N ALA A 386 4.13 -9.33 0.81
CA ALA A 386 4.86 -8.73 -0.30
C ALA A 386 4.69 -7.20 -0.34
N VAL A 387 5.25 -6.53 -1.34
CA VAL A 387 5.10 -5.09 -1.55
C VAL A 387 4.36 -4.76 -2.84
N TRP A 388 3.62 -3.66 -2.81
CA TRP A 388 3.04 -3.00 -3.99
C TRP A 388 3.31 -1.50 -3.90
N GLY A 389 4.02 -0.95 -4.89
CA GLY A 389 4.36 0.47 -4.96
C GLY A 389 3.79 1.12 -6.23
N GLU A 390 3.28 2.33 -6.09
CA GLU A 390 2.84 3.17 -7.20
C GLU A 390 3.71 4.44 -7.20
N HIS A 391 4.21 4.84 -8.37
CA HIS A 391 5.01 6.06 -8.52
C HIS A 391 4.16 7.29 -8.22
N ILE A 392 4.69 8.22 -7.40
CA ILE A 392 3.96 9.39 -6.90
C ILE A 392 4.03 10.55 -7.92
#